data_6c8c425039ff461c5c50f35b47c9698e
#
_entry.id   6c8c425039ff461c5c50f35b47c9698e
#
_cell.length_a   1.000
_cell.length_b   1.000
_cell.length_c   1.000
_cell.angle_alpha   90.00
_cell.angle_beta   90.00
_cell.angle_gamma   90.00
#
_symmetry.space_group_name_H-M   'P 1'
#
loop_
_entity.id
_entity.type
_entity.pdbx_description
1 polymer ?
#
loop_
_entity_poly.entity_id
_entity_poly.type
_entity_poly.pdbx_seq_one_letter_code
_entity_poly.pdbx_strand_id
1 'polypeptide(L)'
;MSKILSKILVILLLSIIFISNAYKIVNAAFEISEAYIQKIGDADYHLKYYKEEKGMYTYCTCSIVGHYQDGEFYPAYCLNRDMHGVGAVDNYSVDIDSLIDNNQVWRAVKNGYPYKSAGEMGLSSDFDAFAVTKFAIYCLIGQADINL
;
A
#
# COMPACT_ATOMS: atom_id res chain seq x y z
N MET A 1 -28.61 -46.09 10.80
CA MET A 1 -27.48 -45.17 11.00
C MET A 1 -27.60 -44.59 12.39
N SER A 2 -26.58 -44.70 13.26
CA SER A 2 -26.69 -44.23 14.62
C SER A 2 -26.75 -42.69 14.64
N LYS A 3 -27.51 -42.08 15.58
CA LYS A 3 -27.62 -40.62 15.76
C LYS A 3 -26.24 -39.92 15.93
N ILE A 4 -25.24 -40.66 16.38
CA ILE A 4 -23.87 -40.22 16.54
C ILE A 4 -23.18 -40.04 15.17
N LEU A 5 -23.36 -41.00 14.25
CA LEU A 5 -22.76 -40.96 12.91
C LEU A 5 -23.30 -39.80 12.09
N SER A 6 -24.60 -39.50 12.23
CA SER A 6 -25.21 -38.31 11.61
C SER A 6 -24.65 -36.99 12.10
N LYS A 7 -24.41 -36.86 13.41
CA LYS A 7 -23.80 -35.64 14.01
C LYS A 7 -22.35 -35.45 13.55
N ILE A 8 -21.56 -36.51 13.50
CA ILE A 8 -20.18 -36.47 13.00
C ILE A 8 -20.16 -36.03 11.53
N LEU A 9 -21.04 -36.58 10.71
CA LEU A 9 -21.13 -36.22 9.29
C LEU A 9 -21.48 -34.74 9.10
N VAL A 10 -22.39 -34.19 9.89
CA VAL A 10 -22.76 -32.76 9.82
C VAL A 10 -21.59 -31.85 10.23
N ILE A 11 -20.85 -32.21 11.28
CA ILE A 11 -19.68 -31.43 11.70
C ILE A 11 -18.59 -31.44 10.62
N LEU A 12 -18.36 -32.60 9.98
CA LEU A 12 -17.39 -32.73 8.90
C LEU A 12 -17.78 -31.90 7.68
N LEU A 13 -19.06 -31.89 7.30
CA LEU A 13 -19.56 -31.06 6.19
C LEU A 13 -19.44 -29.56 6.49
N LEU A 14 -19.75 -29.14 7.72
CA LEU A 14 -19.60 -27.74 8.13
C LEU A 14 -18.12 -27.31 8.11
N SER A 15 -17.20 -28.17 8.55
CA SER A 15 -15.76 -27.85 8.51
C SER A 15 -15.23 -27.69 7.09
N ILE A 16 -15.69 -28.52 6.14
CA ILE A 16 -15.33 -28.43 4.73
C ILE A 16 -15.85 -27.11 4.11
N ILE A 17 -17.08 -26.71 4.45
CA ILE A 17 -17.64 -25.41 3.99
C ILE A 17 -16.86 -24.24 4.55
N PHE A 18 -16.45 -24.28 5.81
CA PHE A 18 -15.62 -23.24 6.43
C PHE A 18 -14.24 -23.12 5.77
N ILE A 19 -13.58 -24.25 5.52
CA ILE A 19 -12.27 -24.30 4.87
C ILE A 19 -12.37 -23.78 3.43
N SER A 20 -13.41 -24.16 2.67
CA SER A 20 -13.58 -23.71 1.29
C SER A 20 -13.88 -22.21 1.18
N ASN A 21 -14.62 -21.63 2.14
CA ASN A 21 -14.86 -20.19 2.18
C ASN A 21 -13.61 -19.40 2.62
N ALA A 22 -12.84 -19.92 3.58
CA ALA A 22 -11.56 -19.33 3.96
C ALA A 22 -10.56 -19.32 2.79
N TYR A 23 -10.52 -20.40 2.01
CA TYR A 23 -9.67 -20.51 0.82
C TYR A 23 -10.09 -19.51 -0.28
N LYS A 24 -11.39 -19.29 -0.48
CA LYS A 24 -11.90 -18.27 -1.41
C LYS A 24 -11.55 -16.84 -0.97
N ILE A 25 -11.64 -16.53 0.32
CA ILE A 25 -11.28 -15.22 0.86
C ILE A 25 -9.78 -14.95 0.70
N VAL A 26 -8.93 -15.94 0.94
CA VAL A 26 -7.47 -15.79 0.76
C VAL A 26 -7.11 -15.61 -0.72
N ASN A 27 -7.72 -16.35 -1.63
CA ASN A 27 -7.45 -16.22 -3.07
C ASN A 27 -8.07 -14.94 -3.67
N ALA A 28 -9.27 -14.53 -3.23
CA ALA A 28 -9.88 -13.27 -3.70
C ALA A 28 -9.05 -12.03 -3.33
N ALA A 29 -8.27 -12.09 -2.24
CA ALA A 29 -7.36 -11.01 -1.88
C ALA A 29 -6.13 -10.88 -2.81
N PHE A 30 -5.90 -11.84 -3.70
CA PHE A 30 -4.78 -11.87 -4.64
C PHE A 30 -5.16 -11.76 -6.11
N GLU A 31 -6.44 -11.83 -6.45
CA GLU A 31 -6.90 -11.58 -7.82
C GLU A 31 -7.09 -10.07 -8.03
N ILE A 32 -5.99 -9.34 -8.20
CA ILE A 32 -6.03 -8.00 -8.79
C ILE A 32 -6.13 -8.21 -10.30
N SER A 33 -7.34 -8.43 -10.81
CA SER A 33 -7.59 -8.42 -12.23
C SER A 33 -7.60 -6.96 -12.69
N GLU A 34 -6.63 -6.59 -13.54
CA GLU A 34 -6.53 -5.29 -14.21
C GLU A 34 -6.47 -4.08 -13.27
N ALA A 35 -5.49 -4.03 -12.36
CA ALA A 35 -5.18 -2.82 -11.65
C ALA A 35 -4.30 -1.91 -12.52
N TYR A 36 -4.69 -0.64 -12.61
CA TYR A 36 -3.89 0.39 -13.27
C TYR A 36 -3.37 1.35 -12.21
N ILE A 37 -2.06 1.63 -12.24
CA ILE A 37 -1.51 2.69 -11.40
C ILE A 37 -1.67 4.02 -12.11
N GLN A 38 -2.23 5.00 -11.43
CA GLN A 38 -2.46 6.34 -11.92
C GLN A 38 -1.92 7.38 -10.94
N LYS A 39 -1.45 8.49 -11.47
CA LYS A 39 -1.21 9.69 -10.69
C LYS A 39 -2.53 10.45 -10.55
N ILE A 40 -2.98 10.71 -9.32
CA ILE A 40 -4.22 11.44 -9.05
C ILE A 40 -3.99 12.90 -8.64
N GLY A 41 -2.78 13.29 -8.30
CA GLY A 41 -2.44 14.64 -7.92
C GLY A 41 -1.03 14.74 -7.35
N ASP A 42 -0.69 15.95 -6.94
CA ASP A 42 0.54 16.26 -6.22
C ASP A 42 0.18 16.84 -4.85
N ALA A 43 0.96 16.51 -3.82
CA ALA A 43 0.88 17.18 -2.55
C ALA A 43 1.36 18.63 -2.69
N ASP A 44 0.79 19.53 -1.89
CA ASP A 44 1.18 20.96 -1.88
C ASP A 44 2.61 21.16 -1.40
N TYR A 45 3.19 20.17 -0.77
CA TYR A 45 4.54 20.20 -0.21
C TYR A 45 5.54 19.49 -1.10
N HIS A 46 6.74 20.04 -1.13
CA HIS A 46 7.91 19.42 -1.70
C HIS A 46 8.75 18.82 -0.58
N LEU A 47 9.08 17.55 -0.68
CA LEU A 47 10.01 16.91 0.24
C LEU A 47 11.41 17.41 -0.06
N LYS A 48 12.05 18.07 0.92
CA LYS A 48 13.45 18.46 0.85
C LYS A 48 14.31 17.32 1.36
N TYR A 49 15.30 16.92 0.59
CA TYR A 49 16.26 15.89 1.00
C TYR A 49 17.66 16.23 0.49
N TYR A 50 18.66 15.73 1.19
CA TYR A 50 20.05 15.89 0.79
C TYR A 50 20.41 14.81 -0.24
N LYS A 51 20.99 15.23 -1.36
CA LYS A 51 21.47 14.33 -2.40
C LYS A 51 23.00 14.28 -2.32
N GLU A 52 23.54 13.21 -1.73
CA GLU A 52 24.97 13.03 -1.49
C GLU A 52 25.81 13.13 -2.77
N GLU A 53 25.35 12.50 -3.86
CA GLU A 53 26.02 12.54 -5.17
C GLU A 53 26.24 13.97 -5.69
N LYS A 54 25.38 14.89 -5.31
CA LYS A 54 25.41 16.30 -5.72
C LYS A 54 25.94 17.24 -4.64
N GLY A 55 26.12 16.75 -3.43
CA GLY A 55 26.53 17.55 -2.28
C GLY A 55 25.56 18.71 -1.95
N MET A 56 24.26 18.55 -2.28
CA MET A 56 23.29 19.64 -2.11
C MET A 56 21.90 19.12 -1.77
N TYR A 57 21.12 20.01 -1.15
CA TYR A 57 19.69 19.76 -0.97
C TYR A 57 18.94 19.87 -2.30
N THR A 58 18.01 18.97 -2.50
CA THR A 58 17.08 18.99 -3.62
C THR A 58 15.65 18.81 -3.12
N TYR A 59 14.69 19.04 -4.01
CA TYR A 59 13.28 18.91 -3.69
C TYR A 59 12.66 17.82 -4.57
N CYS A 60 11.77 17.05 -3.97
CA CYS A 60 10.97 16.07 -4.68
C CYS A 60 9.50 16.45 -4.57
N THR A 61 8.82 16.58 -5.69
CA THR A 61 7.36 16.67 -5.71
C THR A 61 6.79 15.35 -5.26
N CYS A 62 5.91 15.39 -4.28
CA CYS A 62 5.25 14.19 -3.79
C CYS A 62 3.97 13.95 -4.59
N SER A 63 4.08 13.21 -5.68
CA SER A 63 2.91 12.77 -6.44
C SER A 63 2.18 11.66 -5.72
N ILE A 64 0.86 11.77 -5.69
CA ILE A 64 -0.02 10.74 -5.16
C ILE A 64 -0.37 9.80 -6.28
N VAL A 65 0.00 8.57 -6.10
CA VAL A 65 -0.26 7.48 -7.03
C VAL A 65 -1.01 6.36 -6.34
N GLY A 66 -1.80 5.65 -7.09
CA GLY A 66 -2.55 4.51 -6.60
C GLY A 66 -3.39 3.90 -7.71
N HIS A 67 -4.20 2.93 -7.34
CA HIS A 67 -5.12 2.29 -8.26
C HIS A 67 -6.55 2.34 -7.71
N TYR A 68 -7.51 2.24 -8.62
CA TYR A 68 -8.91 2.05 -8.28
C TYR A 68 -9.29 0.59 -8.44
N GLN A 69 -9.95 0.05 -7.43
CA GLN A 69 -10.55 -1.27 -7.45
C GLN A 69 -11.94 -1.16 -6.81
N ASP A 70 -12.96 -1.65 -7.50
CA ASP A 70 -14.36 -1.61 -7.04
C ASP A 70 -14.86 -0.19 -6.64
N GLY A 71 -14.30 0.86 -7.26
CA GLY A 71 -14.61 2.25 -7.00
C GLY A 71 -13.85 2.86 -5.81
N GLU A 72 -13.02 2.09 -5.12
CA GLU A 72 -12.18 2.56 -4.04
C GLU A 72 -10.75 2.84 -4.51
N PHE A 73 -10.14 3.88 -3.95
CA PHE A 73 -8.77 4.27 -4.21
C PHE A 73 -7.81 3.58 -3.23
N TYR A 74 -6.82 2.90 -3.78
CA TYR A 74 -5.75 2.26 -3.01
C TYR A 74 -4.42 2.95 -3.33
N PRO A 75 -3.80 3.63 -2.35
CA PRO A 75 -2.54 4.31 -2.57
C PRO A 75 -1.40 3.32 -2.83
N ALA A 76 -0.51 3.68 -3.74
CA ALA A 76 0.70 2.93 -4.05
C ALA A 76 1.94 3.75 -3.68
N TYR A 77 2.88 3.14 -2.99
CA TYR A 77 4.11 3.78 -2.56
C TYR A 77 5.29 3.29 -3.39
N CYS A 78 6.00 4.22 -4.03
CA CYS A 78 7.25 3.91 -4.69
C CYS A 78 8.31 3.57 -3.65
N LEU A 79 9.03 2.47 -3.85
CA LEU A 79 10.12 2.04 -2.99
C LEU A 79 11.52 2.43 -3.53
N ASN A 80 11.55 3.21 -4.59
CA ASN A 80 12.80 3.76 -5.13
C ASN A 80 12.63 5.25 -5.45
N ARG A 81 13.22 6.10 -4.61
CA ARG A 81 13.16 7.56 -4.73
C ARG A 81 13.76 8.09 -6.02
N ASP A 82 14.80 7.42 -6.53
CA ASP A 82 15.60 7.92 -7.65
C ASP A 82 15.06 7.46 -9.02
N MET A 83 14.04 6.61 -9.05
CA MET A 83 13.35 6.24 -10.27
C MET A 83 12.28 7.28 -10.66
N HIS A 84 12.03 7.37 -11.97
CA HIS A 84 10.91 8.16 -12.48
C HIS A 84 9.58 7.61 -11.92
N GLY A 85 8.76 8.52 -11.42
CA GLY A 85 7.41 8.19 -10.97
C GLY A 85 6.44 7.96 -12.13
N VAL A 86 5.24 7.52 -11.79
CA VAL A 86 4.12 7.37 -12.74
C VAL A 86 3.74 8.72 -13.31
N GLY A 87 3.63 8.82 -14.64
CA GLY A 87 3.19 10.04 -15.33
C GLY A 87 1.70 10.32 -15.14
N ALA A 88 1.30 11.57 -15.40
CA ALA A 88 -0.09 12.00 -15.19
C ALA A 88 -1.08 11.45 -16.23
N VAL A 89 -0.58 11.04 -17.39
CA VAL A 89 -1.39 10.64 -18.55
C VAL A 89 -1.27 9.17 -18.92
N ASP A 90 -0.39 8.44 -18.24
CA ASP A 90 -0.11 7.05 -18.56
C ASP A 90 -0.78 6.14 -17.54
N ASN A 91 -1.49 5.13 -18.03
CA ASN A 91 -1.96 4.02 -17.21
C ASN A 91 -0.96 2.88 -17.33
N TYR A 92 -0.41 2.48 -16.22
CA TYR A 92 0.53 1.37 -16.17
C TYR A 92 -0.19 0.12 -15.67
N SER A 93 -0.07 -0.99 -16.39
CA SER A 93 -0.51 -2.28 -15.89
C SER A 93 0.29 -2.68 -14.65
N VAL A 94 -0.33 -3.41 -13.77
CA VAL A 94 0.28 -3.88 -12.53
C VAL A 94 0.43 -5.38 -12.60
N ASP A 95 1.67 -5.84 -12.48
CA ASP A 95 1.97 -7.26 -12.24
C ASP A 95 2.37 -7.45 -10.78
N ILE A 96 1.85 -8.49 -10.16
CA ILE A 96 2.25 -8.86 -8.80
C ILE A 96 3.51 -9.72 -8.91
N ASP A 97 4.64 -9.12 -8.52
CA ASP A 97 5.93 -9.82 -8.48
C ASP A 97 6.06 -10.64 -7.19
N SER A 98 5.93 -9.97 -6.05
CA SER A 98 6.11 -10.61 -4.74
C SER A 98 5.48 -9.78 -3.62
N LEU A 99 5.32 -10.41 -2.46
CA LEU A 99 4.97 -9.71 -1.23
C LEU A 99 6.20 -9.04 -0.63
N ILE A 100 6.04 -7.81 -0.16
CA ILE A 100 7.10 -7.11 0.57
C ILE A 100 7.26 -7.74 1.94
N ASP A 101 8.36 -8.44 2.17
CA ASP A 101 8.75 -8.96 3.48
C ASP A 101 9.64 -7.95 4.22
N ASN A 102 9.06 -6.77 4.51
CA ASN A 102 9.72 -5.73 5.30
C ASN A 102 8.77 -5.20 6.38
N ASN A 103 8.98 -5.67 7.59
CA ASN A 103 8.16 -5.30 8.74
C ASN A 103 8.19 -3.79 9.05
N GLN A 104 9.27 -3.07 8.73
CA GLN A 104 9.37 -1.63 8.97
C GLN A 104 8.49 -0.87 7.98
N VAL A 105 8.53 -1.23 6.70
CA VAL A 105 7.64 -0.66 5.67
C VAL A 105 6.18 -0.91 6.05
N TRP A 106 5.83 -2.13 6.46
CA TRP A 106 4.49 -2.46 6.93
C TRP A 106 4.06 -1.63 8.13
N ARG A 107 4.95 -1.37 9.08
CA ARG A 107 4.65 -0.50 10.23
C ARG A 107 4.38 0.94 9.79
N ALA A 108 5.16 1.47 8.85
CA ALA A 108 4.92 2.81 8.31
C ALA A 108 3.54 2.90 7.64
N VAL A 109 3.21 1.94 6.78
CA VAL A 109 1.92 1.90 6.08
C VAL A 109 0.76 1.78 7.08
N LYS A 110 0.82 0.85 8.03
CA LYS A 110 -0.24 0.64 9.03
C LYS A 110 -0.44 1.81 10.00
N ASN A 111 0.58 2.60 10.24
CA ASN A 111 0.51 3.80 11.09
C ASN A 111 0.40 5.10 10.29
N GLY A 112 0.33 5.01 8.97
CA GLY A 112 0.17 6.10 8.03
C GLY A 112 -1.07 5.94 7.17
N TYR A 113 -1.14 6.73 6.12
CA TYR A 113 -2.23 6.69 5.14
C TYR A 113 -2.12 5.42 4.26
N PRO A 114 -3.22 4.73 3.92
CA PRO A 114 -4.61 5.06 4.19
C PRO A 114 -5.17 4.47 5.50
N TYR A 115 -4.38 3.70 6.26
CA TYR A 115 -4.84 3.06 7.50
C TYR A 115 -5.17 4.07 8.60
N LYS A 116 -4.55 5.26 8.53
CA LYS A 116 -4.92 6.43 9.34
C LYS A 116 -5.30 7.57 8.43
N SER A 117 -6.38 8.24 8.76
CA SER A 117 -6.80 9.47 8.11
C SER A 117 -5.83 10.63 8.39
N ALA A 118 -5.86 11.67 7.56
CA ALA A 118 -5.08 12.87 7.81
C ALA A 118 -5.35 13.47 9.21
N GLY A 119 -6.61 13.52 9.63
CA GLY A 119 -7.01 14.03 10.94
C GLY A 119 -6.40 13.24 12.11
N GLU A 120 -6.35 11.92 12.03
CA GLU A 120 -5.71 11.06 13.04
C GLU A 120 -4.19 11.23 13.09
N MET A 121 -3.59 11.64 11.97
CA MET A 121 -2.16 11.97 11.87
C MET A 121 -1.86 13.41 12.23
N GLY A 122 -2.87 14.24 12.53
CA GLY A 122 -2.71 15.68 12.82
C GLY A 122 -2.39 16.52 11.58
N LEU A 123 -2.78 16.06 10.39
CA LEU A 123 -2.50 16.67 9.10
C LEU A 123 -3.75 17.29 8.46
N SER A 124 -3.55 18.20 7.52
CA SER A 124 -4.63 18.99 6.93
C SER A 124 -5.35 18.30 5.79
N SER A 125 -4.68 17.38 5.10
CA SER A 125 -5.22 16.69 3.94
C SER A 125 -4.69 15.28 3.79
N ASP A 126 -5.42 14.43 3.06
CA ASP A 126 -4.97 13.08 2.71
C ASP A 126 -3.73 13.12 1.80
N PHE A 127 -3.55 14.19 1.04
CA PHE A 127 -2.32 14.42 0.27
C PHE A 127 -1.11 14.57 1.18
N ASP A 128 -1.24 15.31 2.28
CA ASP A 128 -0.17 15.45 3.28
C ASP A 128 0.09 14.14 3.98
N ALA A 129 -0.98 13.42 4.34
CA ALA A 129 -0.88 12.12 4.99
C ALA A 129 -0.15 11.09 4.10
N PHE A 130 -0.47 11.06 2.82
CA PHE A 130 0.26 10.25 1.84
C PHE A 130 1.73 10.65 1.74
N ALA A 131 2.02 11.96 1.63
CA ALA A 131 3.38 12.47 1.49
C ALA A 131 4.25 12.12 2.71
N VAL A 132 3.72 12.32 3.92
CA VAL A 132 4.42 11.98 5.17
C VAL A 132 4.66 10.48 5.28
N THR A 133 3.67 9.66 4.94
CA THR A 133 3.82 8.19 4.95
C THR A 133 4.88 7.73 3.96
N LYS A 134 4.87 8.28 2.74
CA LYS A 134 5.87 8.00 1.71
C LYS A 134 7.28 8.38 2.18
N PHE A 135 7.44 9.54 2.81
CA PHE A 135 8.72 9.98 3.34
C PHE A 135 9.22 9.06 4.46
N ALA A 136 8.33 8.66 5.38
CA ALA A 136 8.66 7.70 6.42
C ALA A 136 9.16 6.37 5.85
N ILE A 137 8.53 5.88 4.76
CA ILE A 137 8.99 4.68 4.05
C ILE A 137 10.41 4.90 3.52
N TYR A 138 10.70 6.03 2.87
CA TYR A 138 12.03 6.32 2.34
C TYR A 138 13.10 6.38 3.44
N CYS A 139 12.78 6.95 4.61
CA CYS A 139 13.69 6.93 5.76
C CYS A 139 13.96 5.49 6.23
N LEU A 140 12.93 4.65 6.33
CA LEU A 140 13.04 3.28 6.82
C LEU A 140 13.83 2.36 5.87
N ILE A 141 13.80 2.63 4.57
CA ILE A 141 14.59 1.88 3.57
C ILE A 141 15.94 2.55 3.25
N GLY A 142 16.34 3.56 4.01
CA GLY A 142 17.64 4.21 3.87
C GLY A 142 17.79 5.15 2.68
N GLN A 143 16.69 5.58 2.07
CA GLN A 143 16.72 6.50 0.92
C GLN A 143 16.52 7.97 1.30
N ALA A 144 16.19 8.26 2.53
CA ALA A 144 16.10 9.60 3.09
C ALA A 144 16.58 9.59 4.55
N ASP A 145 17.07 10.74 5.03
CA ASP A 145 17.44 10.92 6.43
C ASP A 145 16.53 11.98 7.06
N ILE A 146 15.93 11.64 8.18
CA ILE A 146 15.07 12.55 8.93
C ILE A 146 15.86 13.65 9.70
N ASN A 147 17.15 13.43 9.88
CA ASN A 147 18.02 14.32 10.67
C ASN A 147 18.76 15.38 9.81
N LEU A 148 18.50 15.42 8.51
CA LEU A 148 19.17 16.34 7.58
C LEU A 148 18.29 17.52 7.19
#